data_656c33fc61eea25ac430061ae01f5c57
#
_entry.id   656c33fc61eea25ac430061ae01f5c57
#
_cell.length_a   1.000
_cell.length_b   1.000
_cell.length_c   1.000
_cell.angle_alpha   90.00
_cell.angle_beta   90.00
_cell.angle_gamma   90.00
#
_symmetry.space_group_name_H-M   'P 1'
#
loop_
_entity.id
_entity.type
_entity.pdbx_description
1 polymer ?
#
loop_
_entity_poly.entity_id
_entity_poly.type
_entity_poly.pdbx_seq_one_letter_code
_entity_poly.pdbx_strand_id
1 'polypeptide(L)'
;ILSTYHLEKIFISDVNAELINTYCVIRDDCDALISSLCEMKKKYIPKSNEERKELFYEYRTRFNDLKKSGEDRIELAAHFIFLNKTCFNGLYRVNRKGEFNVPVGSYKNPAILDEENLRNISHLLKDVEIVCGDYRESLDFIDEQTFVYIDPPYRPLSVTSSFTEYAEGDFNDDSQRGLAEFVRIIDKKGAKVLLSNSDPKN
;
A
#
# COMPACT_ATOMS: atom_id res chain seq x y z
N ILE A 1 -10.26 10.79 -8.33
CA ILE A 1 -11.47 11.17 -7.57
C ILE A 1 -11.16 12.41 -6.74
N LEU A 2 -10.22 12.37 -5.78
CA LEU A 2 -9.91 13.49 -4.86
C LEU A 2 -9.53 14.80 -5.57
N SER A 3 -8.87 14.71 -6.72
CA SER A 3 -8.49 15.87 -7.54
C SER A 3 -9.63 16.47 -8.37
N THR A 4 -10.75 15.77 -8.48
CA THR A 4 -11.83 16.11 -9.43
C THR A 4 -13.13 16.48 -8.73
N TYR A 5 -13.39 15.90 -7.56
CA TYR A 5 -14.64 16.08 -6.82
C TYR A 5 -14.36 16.72 -5.46
N HIS A 6 -15.24 17.63 -5.05
CA HIS A 6 -15.24 18.13 -3.67
C HIS A 6 -16.04 17.14 -2.82
N LEU A 7 -15.36 16.44 -1.91
CA LEU A 7 -15.95 15.47 -0.99
C LEU A 7 -15.92 16.06 0.43
N GLU A 8 -17.02 15.95 1.15
CA GLU A 8 -17.13 16.49 2.53
C GLU A 8 -16.30 15.67 3.51
N LYS A 9 -16.29 14.35 3.34
CA LYS A 9 -15.54 13.40 4.16
C LYS A 9 -14.93 12.31 3.30
N ILE A 10 -13.73 11.89 3.67
CA ILE A 10 -13.00 10.84 2.96
C ILE A 10 -12.42 9.89 3.98
N PHE A 11 -12.59 8.60 3.73
CA PHE A 11 -12.05 7.52 4.55
C PHE A 11 -11.22 6.57 3.67
N ILE A 12 -10.03 6.21 4.13
CA ILE A 12 -9.16 5.22 3.50
C ILE A 12 -8.73 4.22 4.55
N SER A 13 -8.88 2.92 4.27
CA SER A 13 -8.37 1.86 5.14
C SER A 13 -7.66 0.77 4.36
N ASP A 14 -6.67 0.16 4.99
CA ASP A 14 -5.97 -1.03 4.54
C ASP A 14 -5.38 -1.76 5.75
N VAL A 15 -5.28 -3.08 5.67
CA VAL A 15 -4.64 -3.90 6.71
C VAL A 15 -3.12 -3.82 6.68
N ASN A 16 -2.54 -3.31 5.59
CA ASN A 16 -1.09 -3.13 5.43
C ASN A 16 -0.60 -1.90 6.20
N ALA A 17 -0.05 -2.14 7.38
CA ALA A 17 0.42 -1.09 8.28
C ALA A 17 1.50 -0.20 7.65
N GLU A 18 2.39 -0.75 6.82
CA GLU A 18 3.45 0.00 6.16
C GLU A 18 2.90 0.92 5.07
N LEU A 19 1.88 0.48 4.34
CA LEU A 19 1.17 1.29 3.35
C LEU A 19 0.45 2.46 4.05
N ILE A 20 -0.30 2.17 5.09
CA ILE A 20 -1.01 3.19 5.88
C ILE A 20 -0.03 4.17 6.53
N ASN A 21 1.06 3.68 7.13
CA ASN A 21 2.12 4.56 7.61
C ASN A 21 2.65 5.49 6.51
N THR A 22 2.85 4.97 5.31
CA THR A 22 3.33 5.78 4.17
C THR A 22 2.34 6.88 3.80
N TYR A 23 1.03 6.61 3.77
CA TYR A 23 0.02 7.65 3.53
C TYR A 23 0.00 8.69 4.65
N CYS A 24 0.09 8.27 5.91
CA CYS A 24 0.16 9.20 7.04
C CYS A 24 1.41 10.09 6.97
N VAL A 25 2.58 9.52 6.63
CA VAL A 25 3.82 10.30 6.49
C VAL A 25 3.75 11.26 5.30
N ILE A 26 3.16 10.85 4.17
CA ILE A 26 2.93 11.77 3.02
C ILE A 26 2.04 12.93 3.45
N ARG A 27 0.99 12.69 4.25
CA ARG A 27 0.09 13.72 4.74
C ARG A 27 0.78 14.69 5.73
N ASP A 28 1.48 14.14 6.71
CA ASP A 28 1.91 14.85 7.92
C ASP A 28 3.36 15.36 7.84
N ASP A 29 4.26 14.64 7.17
CA ASP A 29 5.73 14.84 7.17
C ASP A 29 6.33 14.83 5.75
N CYS A 30 5.60 15.35 4.76
CA CYS A 30 5.96 15.26 3.33
C CYS A 30 7.36 15.79 3.03
N ASP A 31 7.79 16.92 3.63
CA ASP A 31 9.12 17.49 3.39
C ASP A 31 10.25 16.60 3.90
N ALA A 32 10.07 15.98 5.07
CA ALA A 32 11.04 15.05 5.63
C ALA A 32 11.13 13.77 4.79
N LEU A 33 10.00 13.26 4.31
CA LEU A 33 9.94 12.12 3.39
C LEU A 33 10.65 12.41 2.07
N ILE A 34 10.39 13.58 1.45
CA ILE A 34 11.05 14.02 0.22
C ILE A 34 12.56 14.10 0.43
N SER A 35 13.01 14.67 1.55
CA SER A 35 14.42 14.76 1.90
C SER A 35 15.06 13.39 2.00
N SER A 36 14.45 12.44 2.70
CA SER A 36 14.93 11.06 2.82
C SER A 36 15.01 10.35 1.47
N LEU A 37 13.98 10.46 0.64
CA LEU A 37 13.97 9.86 -0.70
C LEU A 37 15.03 10.51 -1.63
N CYS A 38 15.26 11.83 -1.50
CA CYS A 38 16.30 12.53 -2.23
C CYS A 38 17.69 11.98 -1.90
N GLU A 39 17.99 11.78 -0.62
CA GLU A 39 19.26 11.19 -0.17
C GLU A 39 19.42 9.74 -0.67
N MET A 40 18.36 8.92 -0.58
CA MET A 40 18.40 7.56 -1.12
C MET A 40 18.65 7.55 -2.63
N LYS A 41 17.97 8.42 -3.38
CA LYS A 41 18.14 8.59 -4.84
C LYS A 41 19.57 8.99 -5.19
N LYS A 42 20.15 10.00 -4.49
CA LYS A 42 21.54 10.45 -4.68
C LYS A 42 22.54 9.33 -4.45
N LYS A 43 22.31 8.47 -3.45
CA LYS A 43 23.17 7.33 -3.15
C LYS A 43 23.03 6.19 -4.15
N TYR A 44 21.82 5.95 -4.68
CA TYR A 44 21.51 4.77 -5.51
C TYR A 44 21.81 4.98 -7.00
N ILE A 45 21.39 6.12 -7.57
CA ILE A 45 21.41 6.33 -9.03
C ILE A 45 22.82 6.30 -9.65
N PRO A 46 23.88 6.88 -9.02
CA PRO A 46 25.22 6.88 -9.62
C PRO A 46 25.95 5.52 -9.60
N LYS A 47 25.42 4.54 -8.87
CA LYS A 47 26.08 3.25 -8.65
C LYS A 47 25.97 2.31 -9.85
N SER A 48 26.94 1.40 -9.98
CA SER A 48 26.89 0.25 -10.89
C SER A 48 25.73 -0.68 -10.53
N ASN A 49 25.36 -1.60 -11.42
CA ASN A 49 24.28 -2.55 -11.16
C ASN A 49 24.56 -3.45 -9.94
N GLU A 50 25.81 -3.86 -9.76
CA GLU A 50 26.25 -4.67 -8.63
C GLU A 50 26.13 -3.89 -7.32
N GLU A 51 26.64 -2.67 -7.26
CA GLU A 51 26.53 -1.81 -6.08
C GLU A 51 25.08 -1.43 -5.76
N ARG A 52 24.22 -1.21 -6.80
CA ARG A 52 22.79 -0.99 -6.62
C ARG A 52 22.11 -2.18 -6.00
N LYS A 53 22.49 -3.39 -6.41
CA LYS A 53 21.96 -4.63 -5.85
C LYS A 53 22.34 -4.77 -4.38
N GLU A 54 23.58 -4.50 -4.01
CA GLU A 54 24.04 -4.53 -2.62
C GLU A 54 23.27 -3.52 -1.76
N LEU A 55 23.18 -2.27 -2.21
CA LEU A 55 22.48 -1.20 -1.50
C LEU A 55 20.96 -1.49 -1.39
N PHE A 56 20.35 -2.09 -2.42
CA PHE A 56 18.96 -2.52 -2.36
C PHE A 56 18.73 -3.54 -1.23
N TYR A 57 19.61 -4.52 -1.09
CA TYR A 57 19.47 -5.52 -0.03
C TYR A 57 19.76 -4.96 1.37
N GLU A 58 20.68 -4.00 1.48
CA GLU A 58 20.91 -3.24 2.72
C GLU A 58 19.62 -2.50 3.13
N TYR A 59 19.02 -1.74 2.22
CA TYR A 59 17.77 -1.02 2.46
C TYR A 59 16.58 -1.95 2.74
N ARG A 60 16.55 -3.12 2.11
CA ARG A 60 15.53 -4.14 2.39
C ARG A 60 15.67 -4.70 3.81
N THR A 61 16.88 -4.94 4.26
CA THR A 61 17.15 -5.38 5.64
C THR A 61 16.73 -4.30 6.62
N ARG A 62 17.14 -3.05 6.39
CA ARG A 62 16.75 -1.91 7.24
C ARG A 62 15.24 -1.72 7.31
N PHE A 63 14.55 -1.84 6.18
CA PHE A 63 13.08 -1.81 6.14
C PHE A 63 12.45 -2.86 7.05
N ASN A 64 12.94 -4.10 6.98
CA ASN A 64 12.42 -5.19 7.82
C ASN A 64 12.72 -4.96 9.31
N ASP A 65 13.86 -4.35 9.64
CA ASP A 65 14.21 -4.00 11.02
C ASP A 65 13.29 -2.87 11.55
N LEU A 66 13.06 -1.84 10.74
CA LEU A 66 12.13 -0.75 11.08
C LEU A 66 10.69 -1.24 11.29
N LYS A 67 10.23 -2.22 10.48
CA LYS A 67 8.92 -2.86 10.69
C LYS A 67 8.81 -3.52 12.08
N LYS A 68 9.89 -4.12 12.56
CA LYS A 68 9.91 -4.81 13.85
C LYS A 68 10.03 -3.86 15.03
N SER A 69 10.84 -2.80 14.88
CA SER A 69 11.11 -1.85 15.96
C SER A 69 10.03 -0.77 16.10
N GLY A 70 9.45 -0.32 14.99
CA GLY A 70 8.52 0.82 14.96
C GLY A 70 9.17 2.17 15.26
N GLU A 71 10.51 2.26 15.25
CA GLU A 71 11.25 3.42 15.77
C GLU A 71 11.13 4.69 14.93
N ASP A 72 11.13 4.58 13.61
CA ASP A 72 11.14 5.75 12.70
C ASP A 72 10.14 5.57 11.55
N ARG A 73 8.97 6.21 11.70
CA ARG A 73 7.90 6.13 10.71
C ARG A 73 8.26 6.78 9.37
N ILE A 74 9.10 7.83 9.38
CA ILE A 74 9.49 8.54 8.14
C ILE A 74 10.50 7.71 7.38
N GLU A 75 11.50 7.17 8.07
CA GLU A 75 12.47 6.27 7.47
C GLU A 75 11.78 5.00 6.92
N LEU A 76 10.83 4.43 7.65
CA LEU A 76 10.03 3.29 7.19
C LEU A 76 9.28 3.61 5.89
N ALA A 77 8.60 4.76 5.80
CA ALA A 77 7.89 5.19 4.62
C ALA A 77 8.82 5.44 3.42
N ALA A 78 9.98 6.07 3.65
CA ALA A 78 10.98 6.28 2.61
C ALA A 78 11.50 4.95 2.04
N HIS A 79 11.79 3.97 2.90
CA HIS A 79 12.21 2.63 2.49
C HIS A 79 11.09 1.88 1.76
N PHE A 80 9.84 2.00 2.20
CA PHE A 80 8.67 1.41 1.52
C PHE A 80 8.58 1.91 0.08
N ILE A 81 8.60 3.23 -0.13
CA ILE A 81 8.55 3.83 -1.48
C ILE A 81 9.77 3.43 -2.31
N PHE A 82 10.98 3.52 -1.74
CA PHE A 82 12.21 3.13 -2.43
C PHE A 82 12.14 1.68 -2.92
N LEU A 83 11.80 0.75 -2.04
CA LEU A 83 11.72 -0.67 -2.38
C LEU A 83 10.66 -0.94 -3.44
N ASN A 84 9.47 -0.33 -3.34
CA ASN A 84 8.44 -0.45 -4.36
C ASN A 84 8.91 0.05 -5.74
N LYS A 85 9.67 1.15 -5.80
CA LYS A 85 10.20 1.72 -7.05
C LYS A 85 11.40 0.98 -7.64
N THR A 86 12.09 0.14 -6.85
CA THR A 86 13.34 -0.51 -7.26
C THR A 86 13.28 -2.04 -7.23
N CYS A 87 12.27 -2.65 -6.63
CA CYS A 87 12.09 -4.10 -6.61
C CYS A 87 11.50 -4.63 -7.92
N PHE A 88 11.53 -5.95 -8.09
CA PHE A 88 10.97 -6.64 -9.25
C PHE A 88 9.47 -6.33 -9.40
N ASN A 89 9.09 -5.74 -10.54
CA ASN A 89 7.73 -5.36 -10.93
C ASN A 89 6.95 -4.49 -9.91
N GLY A 90 7.64 -3.80 -9.00
CA GLY A 90 6.96 -2.97 -7.99
C GLY A 90 6.08 -3.78 -7.03
N LEU A 91 6.33 -5.07 -6.87
CA LEU A 91 5.52 -5.96 -6.03
C LEU A 91 5.72 -5.66 -4.55
N TYR A 92 4.66 -5.82 -3.76
CA TYR A 92 4.78 -5.97 -2.31
C TYR A 92 4.48 -7.42 -1.94
N ARG A 93 5.44 -8.07 -1.30
CA ARG A 93 5.30 -9.45 -0.82
C ARG A 93 6.12 -9.65 0.44
N VAL A 94 5.57 -10.37 1.41
CA VAL A 94 6.24 -10.76 2.64
C VAL A 94 6.39 -12.28 2.72
N ASN A 95 7.39 -12.74 3.47
CA ASN A 95 7.55 -14.14 3.82
C ASN A 95 6.69 -14.49 5.05
N ARG A 96 6.70 -15.75 5.49
CA ARG A 96 5.97 -16.22 6.69
C ARG A 96 6.33 -15.49 7.99
N LYS A 97 7.46 -14.78 8.03
CA LYS A 97 7.87 -13.96 9.17
C LYS A 97 7.39 -12.51 9.07
N GLY A 98 6.59 -12.18 8.05
CA GLY A 98 6.15 -10.81 7.75
C GLY A 98 7.24 -9.93 7.15
N GLU A 99 8.40 -10.48 6.73
CA GLU A 99 9.50 -9.70 6.16
C GLU A 99 9.33 -9.52 4.64
N PHE A 100 9.49 -8.29 4.15
CA PHE A 100 9.53 -8.00 2.72
C PHE A 100 10.65 -8.79 2.04
N ASN A 101 10.32 -9.55 0.99
CA ASN A 101 11.24 -10.50 0.38
C ASN A 101 11.33 -10.42 -1.15
N VAL A 102 10.77 -9.39 -1.79
CA VAL A 102 10.87 -9.20 -3.23
C VAL A 102 12.32 -8.91 -3.62
N PRO A 103 12.85 -9.51 -4.71
CA PRO A 103 14.20 -9.23 -5.19
C PRO A 103 14.30 -7.86 -5.87
N VAL A 104 15.53 -7.39 -6.08
CA VAL A 104 15.81 -6.17 -6.86
C VAL A 104 15.30 -6.30 -8.30
N GLY A 105 14.75 -5.22 -8.85
CA GLY A 105 14.34 -5.11 -10.25
C GLY A 105 15.46 -4.68 -11.18
N SER A 106 15.21 -4.69 -12.49
CA SER A 106 16.19 -4.37 -13.54
C SER A 106 15.99 -2.96 -14.13
N TYR A 107 15.74 -1.96 -13.27
CA TYR A 107 15.48 -0.59 -13.74
C TYR A 107 16.75 0.21 -13.96
N LYS A 108 16.95 0.76 -15.17
CA LYS A 108 18.07 1.66 -15.47
C LYS A 108 17.99 2.98 -14.71
N ASN A 109 16.78 3.56 -14.66
CA ASN A 109 16.51 4.84 -13.99
C ASN A 109 15.19 4.78 -13.25
N PRO A 110 15.12 4.15 -12.07
CA PRO A 110 13.87 4.06 -11.30
C PRO A 110 13.44 5.44 -10.80
N ALA A 111 12.14 5.73 -10.87
CA ALA A 111 11.54 6.98 -10.39
C ALA A 111 11.38 6.94 -8.85
N ILE A 112 12.52 6.94 -8.13
CA ILE A 112 12.54 6.83 -6.66
C ILE A 112 11.82 8.01 -6.00
N LEU A 113 12.00 9.21 -6.53
CA LEU A 113 11.39 10.43 -6.01
C LEU A 113 10.65 11.15 -7.14
N ASP A 114 9.36 11.36 -6.91
CA ASP A 114 8.48 12.26 -7.65
C ASP A 114 7.95 13.30 -6.64
N GLU A 115 8.71 14.39 -6.47
CA GLU A 115 8.44 15.40 -5.44
C GLU A 115 7.09 16.10 -5.69
N GLU A 116 6.81 16.48 -6.94
CA GLU A 116 5.57 17.17 -7.29
C GLU A 116 4.36 16.32 -6.95
N ASN A 117 4.39 15.05 -7.30
CA ASN A 117 3.29 14.11 -7.01
C ASN A 117 3.12 13.89 -5.50
N LEU A 118 4.22 13.78 -4.73
CA LEU A 118 4.14 13.62 -3.26
C LEU A 118 3.50 14.85 -2.61
N ARG A 119 3.87 16.07 -3.02
CA ARG A 119 3.26 17.30 -2.52
C ARG A 119 1.79 17.41 -2.88
N ASN A 120 1.42 17.04 -4.11
CA ASN A 120 0.03 17.01 -4.54
C ASN A 120 -0.80 16.02 -3.72
N ILE A 121 -0.27 14.80 -3.50
CA ILE A 121 -0.93 13.79 -2.66
C ILE A 121 -1.04 14.28 -1.21
N SER A 122 0.03 14.86 -0.64
CA SER A 122 0.01 15.42 0.72
C SER A 122 -1.12 16.44 0.89
N HIS A 123 -1.30 17.33 -0.09
CA HIS A 123 -2.40 18.30 -0.07
C HIS A 123 -3.77 17.62 -0.13
N LEU A 124 -3.94 16.60 -0.98
CA LEU A 124 -5.21 15.87 -1.13
C LEU A 124 -5.56 15.02 0.10
N LEU A 125 -4.57 14.60 0.89
CA LEU A 125 -4.79 13.75 2.07
C LEU A 125 -5.06 14.54 3.36
N LYS A 126 -5.00 15.88 3.35
CA LYS A 126 -5.08 16.72 4.57
C LYS A 126 -6.27 16.39 5.47
N ASP A 127 -7.44 16.25 4.86
CA ASP A 127 -8.71 16.04 5.58
C ASP A 127 -9.22 14.60 5.44
N VAL A 128 -8.33 13.66 5.08
CA VAL A 128 -8.66 12.25 4.90
C VAL A 128 -8.46 11.52 6.22
N GLU A 129 -9.47 10.77 6.64
CA GLU A 129 -9.36 9.78 7.70
C GLU A 129 -8.66 8.54 7.17
N ILE A 130 -7.48 8.21 7.72
CA ILE A 130 -6.63 7.12 7.27
C ILE A 130 -6.49 6.12 8.41
N VAL A 131 -6.98 4.90 8.22
CA VAL A 131 -7.07 3.87 9.26
C VAL A 131 -6.32 2.60 8.83
N CYS A 132 -5.46 2.11 9.72
CA CYS A 132 -4.87 0.78 9.57
C CYS A 132 -5.79 -0.24 10.22
N GLY A 133 -6.58 -0.94 9.40
CA GLY A 133 -7.57 -1.86 9.94
C GLY A 133 -8.38 -2.59 8.88
N ASP A 134 -9.30 -3.42 9.36
CA ASP A 134 -10.21 -4.18 8.52
C ASP A 134 -11.27 -3.26 7.89
N TYR A 135 -11.71 -3.57 6.68
CA TYR A 135 -12.73 -2.79 5.95
C TYR A 135 -14.03 -2.60 6.75
N ARG A 136 -14.37 -3.50 7.67
CA ARG A 136 -15.55 -3.41 8.52
C ARG A 136 -15.51 -2.24 9.50
N GLU A 137 -14.33 -1.72 9.81
CA GLU A 137 -14.17 -0.53 10.66
C GLU A 137 -14.73 0.74 10.00
N SER A 138 -14.89 0.73 8.67
CA SER A 138 -15.54 1.84 7.94
C SER A 138 -17.05 1.92 8.13
N LEU A 139 -17.69 0.93 8.79
CA LEU A 139 -19.14 0.81 8.81
C LEU A 139 -19.86 2.01 9.45
N ASP A 140 -19.25 2.63 10.46
CA ASP A 140 -19.82 3.81 11.12
C ASP A 140 -19.66 5.10 10.28
N PHE A 141 -18.68 5.11 9.38
CA PHE A 141 -18.49 6.20 8.42
C PHE A 141 -19.52 6.17 7.27
N ILE A 142 -20.02 4.98 6.92
CA ILE A 142 -20.85 4.76 5.72
C ILE A 142 -22.33 5.08 5.98
N ASP A 143 -22.91 5.91 5.11
CA ASP A 143 -24.32 6.29 5.06
C ASP A 143 -24.87 6.27 3.62
N GLU A 144 -26.10 6.79 3.43
CA GLU A 144 -26.78 6.84 2.14
C GLU A 144 -26.14 7.78 1.10
N GLN A 145 -25.29 8.70 1.52
CA GLN A 145 -24.56 9.64 0.66
C GLN A 145 -23.15 9.11 0.30
N THR A 146 -22.74 8.00 0.90
CA THR A 146 -21.39 7.47 0.76
C THR A 146 -21.23 6.69 -0.55
N PHE A 147 -20.11 6.94 -1.26
CA PHE A 147 -19.60 6.08 -2.32
C PHE A 147 -18.44 5.24 -1.79
N VAL A 148 -18.56 3.93 -1.86
CA VAL A 148 -17.56 2.97 -1.37
C VAL A 148 -16.90 2.27 -2.54
N TYR A 149 -15.57 2.39 -2.65
CA TYR A 149 -14.75 1.58 -3.56
C TYR A 149 -14.02 0.49 -2.77
N ILE A 150 -14.20 -0.77 -3.18
CA ILE A 150 -13.62 -1.93 -2.52
C ILE A 150 -12.75 -2.69 -3.52
N ASP A 151 -11.46 -2.86 -3.18
CA ASP A 151 -10.47 -3.60 -3.97
C ASP A 151 -9.83 -4.71 -3.12
N PRO A 152 -10.54 -5.84 -2.90
CA PRO A 152 -10.06 -6.93 -2.07
C PRO A 152 -8.98 -7.73 -2.78
N PRO A 153 -8.18 -8.53 -2.04
CA PRO A 153 -7.33 -9.54 -2.67
C PRO A 153 -8.14 -10.47 -3.59
N TYR A 154 -7.66 -10.65 -4.83
CA TYR A 154 -8.38 -11.46 -5.81
C TYR A 154 -8.16 -12.94 -5.59
N ARG A 155 -9.21 -13.74 -5.81
CA ARG A 155 -9.06 -15.18 -5.83
C ARG A 155 -8.13 -15.61 -6.99
N PRO A 156 -7.14 -16.51 -6.74
CA PRO A 156 -6.28 -17.02 -7.80
C PRO A 156 -7.10 -17.68 -8.92
N LEU A 157 -6.80 -17.31 -10.18
CA LEU A 157 -7.52 -17.85 -11.36
C LEU A 157 -7.10 -19.28 -11.75
N SER A 158 -6.01 -19.81 -11.18
CA SER A 158 -5.51 -21.17 -11.48
C SER A 158 -4.74 -21.76 -10.30
N VAL A 159 -4.66 -23.09 -10.25
CA VAL A 159 -3.91 -23.84 -9.23
C VAL A 159 -2.41 -23.50 -9.26
N THR A 160 -1.87 -23.11 -10.43
CA THR A 160 -0.48 -22.69 -10.57
C THR A 160 -0.19 -21.27 -10.08
N SER A 161 -1.21 -20.41 -9.96
CA SER A 161 -1.07 -19.09 -9.34
C SER A 161 -1.10 -19.17 -7.81
N SER A 162 -1.51 -20.29 -7.24
CA SER A 162 -1.52 -20.54 -5.78
C SER A 162 -0.13 -20.76 -5.16
N PHE A 163 0.94 -20.87 -5.95
CA PHE A 163 2.32 -20.91 -5.44
C PHE A 163 2.80 -19.62 -4.75
N THR A 164 2.01 -18.55 -4.81
CA THR A 164 2.21 -17.31 -4.03
C THR A 164 1.49 -17.33 -2.68
N GLU A 165 0.76 -18.41 -2.37
CA GLU A 165 -0.15 -18.60 -1.23
C GLU A 165 0.53 -19.04 0.07
N TYR A 166 1.53 -18.34 0.55
CA TYR A 166 2.06 -18.63 1.88
C TYR A 166 2.20 -17.37 2.75
N ALA A 167 1.14 -16.55 2.81
CA ALA A 167 0.98 -15.59 3.90
C ALA A 167 -0.17 -16.08 4.81
N GLU A 168 0.07 -16.25 6.09
CA GLU A 168 -0.98 -16.40 7.10
C GLU A 168 -1.90 -15.17 7.02
N GLY A 169 -3.17 -15.39 6.65
CA GLY A 169 -4.14 -14.32 6.47
C GLY A 169 -4.74 -14.22 5.07
N ASP A 170 -4.61 -15.26 4.25
CA ASP A 170 -5.16 -15.27 2.89
C ASP A 170 -6.67 -15.00 2.91
N PHE A 171 -7.08 -14.06 2.03
CA PHE A 171 -8.47 -13.70 1.79
C PHE A 171 -9.20 -14.91 1.16
N ASN A 172 -9.62 -15.84 2.01
CA ASN A 172 -10.20 -17.14 1.67
C ASN A 172 -11.70 -17.05 1.36
N ASP A 173 -12.36 -18.19 1.13
CA ASP A 173 -13.79 -18.25 0.83
C ASP A 173 -14.67 -17.68 1.97
N ASP A 174 -14.25 -17.81 3.23
CA ASP A 174 -14.97 -17.23 4.36
C ASP A 174 -14.79 -15.70 4.40
N SER A 175 -13.62 -15.19 4.06
CA SER A 175 -13.36 -13.76 3.88
C SER A 175 -14.20 -13.19 2.73
N GLN A 176 -14.35 -13.92 1.61
CA GLN A 176 -15.21 -13.54 0.49
C GLN A 176 -16.69 -13.48 0.90
N ARG A 177 -17.16 -14.45 1.71
CA ARG A 177 -18.54 -14.43 2.26
C ARG A 177 -18.74 -13.26 3.20
N GLY A 178 -17.76 -12.99 4.09
CA GLY A 178 -17.79 -11.84 5.00
C GLY A 178 -17.85 -10.51 4.23
N LEU A 179 -17.08 -10.38 3.16
CA LEU A 179 -17.11 -9.21 2.29
C LEU A 179 -18.49 -9.06 1.60
N ALA A 180 -19.05 -10.15 1.07
CA ALA A 180 -20.37 -10.12 0.45
C ALA A 180 -21.48 -9.73 1.46
N GLU A 181 -21.34 -10.14 2.72
CA GLU A 181 -22.26 -9.72 3.78
C GLU A 181 -22.10 -8.23 4.10
N PHE A 182 -20.86 -7.75 4.23
CA PHE A 182 -20.57 -6.33 4.41
C PHE A 182 -21.18 -5.48 3.30
N VAL A 183 -21.00 -5.87 2.02
CA VAL A 183 -21.59 -5.17 0.88
C VAL A 183 -23.12 -5.11 1.01
N ARG A 184 -23.79 -6.20 1.43
CA ARG A 184 -25.26 -6.18 1.67
C ARG A 184 -25.68 -5.23 2.79
N ILE A 185 -24.84 -5.11 3.84
CA ILE A 185 -25.12 -4.20 4.96
C ILE A 185 -25.04 -2.75 4.48
N ILE A 186 -23.98 -2.37 3.77
CA ILE A 186 -23.80 -1.00 3.30
C ILE A 186 -24.78 -0.63 2.18
N ASP A 187 -25.18 -1.57 1.33
CA ASP A 187 -26.23 -1.38 0.34
C ASP A 187 -27.58 -1.08 1.01
N LYS A 188 -27.91 -1.78 2.12
CA LYS A 188 -29.12 -1.48 2.92
C LYS A 188 -29.05 -0.11 3.60
N LYS A 189 -27.87 0.43 3.88
CA LYS A 189 -27.68 1.81 4.35
C LYS A 189 -27.91 2.84 3.22
N GLY A 190 -28.02 2.41 1.96
CA GLY A 190 -28.18 3.28 0.78
C GLY A 190 -26.90 3.70 0.10
N ALA A 191 -25.74 3.25 0.58
CA ALA A 191 -24.42 3.57 -0.01
C ALA A 191 -24.32 3.09 -1.46
N LYS A 192 -23.53 3.80 -2.27
CA LYS A 192 -23.17 3.39 -3.64
C LYS A 192 -21.88 2.61 -3.59
N VAL A 193 -21.86 1.39 -4.15
CA VAL A 193 -20.73 0.47 -4.04
C VAL A 193 -20.16 0.14 -5.42
N LEU A 194 -18.83 0.25 -5.54
CA LEU A 194 -18.05 -0.29 -6.64
C LEU A 194 -17.06 -1.32 -6.08
N LEU A 195 -17.24 -2.58 -6.45
CA LEU A 195 -16.39 -3.69 -6.03
C LEU A 195 -15.57 -4.18 -7.23
N SER A 196 -14.24 -4.17 -7.09
CA SER A 196 -13.31 -4.83 -8.00
C SER A 196 -13.09 -6.28 -7.53
N ASN A 197 -13.13 -7.25 -8.44
CA ASN A 197 -12.84 -8.66 -8.12
C ASN A 197 -12.41 -9.43 -9.38
N SER A 198 -11.75 -10.60 -9.17
CA SER A 198 -11.51 -11.56 -10.25
C SER A 198 -12.81 -12.29 -10.62
N ASP A 199 -12.91 -12.69 -11.89
CA ASP A 199 -13.99 -13.56 -12.40
C ASP A 199 -13.37 -14.93 -12.76
N PRO A 200 -13.16 -15.82 -11.77
CA PRO A 200 -12.63 -17.15 -12.03
C PRO A 200 -13.66 -17.96 -12.83
N LYS A 201 -13.26 -18.41 -14.00
CA LYS A 201 -14.07 -19.41 -14.74
C LYS A 201 -14.11 -20.69 -13.93
N ASN A 202 -15.30 -21.12 -13.55
CA ASN A 202 -15.57 -22.40 -12.90
C ASN A 202 -15.15 -23.56 -13.80
#